data_abcd3b270dafdadb46e3e42aff5e449f
#
_entry.id   abcd3b270dafdadb46e3e42aff5e449f
#
_cell.length_a   1.000
_cell.length_b   1.000
_cell.length_c   1.000
_cell.angle_alpha   90.00
_cell.angle_beta   90.00
_cell.angle_gamma   90.00
#
_symmetry.space_group_name_H-M   'P 1'
#
loop_
_entity.id
_entity.type
_entity.pdbx_description
1 polymer ?
#
loop_
_entity_poly.entity_id
_entity_poly.type
_entity_poly.pdbx_seq_one_letter_code
_entity_poly.pdbx_strand_id
1 'polypeptide(L)'
;VIRVVVAAHGNLASALVKSTAMILGSNPDVVAIDFDPEGDVHALYRSVQDATKDAAGVIFLVDLLGGSPYNAAVRWCSRHLDSDVVTGVNLPMVIDVSTLAQQETHVPRAVSAAKAAGVSSVASWRTGPASRHHTVTDDR
;
A
#
# COMPACT_ATOMS: atom_id res chain seq x y z
N VAL A 1 -8.34 -12.17 -7.52
CA VAL A 1 -7.24 -11.84 -6.60
C VAL A 1 -6.46 -10.65 -7.17
N ILE A 2 -6.26 -9.65 -6.34
CA ILE A 2 -5.41 -8.49 -6.65
C ILE A 2 -4.04 -8.72 -5.99
N ARG A 3 -2.97 -8.50 -6.74
CA ARG A 3 -1.61 -8.50 -6.20
C ARG A 3 -1.36 -7.20 -5.44
N VAL A 4 -0.93 -7.31 -4.18
CA VAL A 4 -0.55 -6.16 -3.34
C VAL A 4 0.96 -6.04 -3.33
N VAL A 5 1.48 -4.94 -3.85
CA VAL A 5 2.92 -4.67 -3.88
C VAL A 5 3.23 -3.47 -2.98
N VAL A 6 3.89 -3.73 -1.86
CA VAL A 6 4.38 -2.68 -0.97
C VAL A 6 5.78 -2.29 -1.41
N ALA A 7 5.99 -1.03 -1.76
CA ALA A 7 7.28 -0.55 -2.22
C ALA A 7 7.68 0.72 -1.45
N ALA A 8 8.85 0.72 -0.85
CA ALA A 8 9.26 1.79 0.05
C ALA A 8 10.79 1.90 0.17
N HIS A 9 11.23 3.03 0.67
CA HIS A 9 12.65 3.29 0.95
C HIS A 9 13.16 2.39 2.08
N GLY A 10 14.42 2.02 2.02
CA GLY A 10 15.06 1.18 3.02
C GLY A 10 14.38 -0.18 3.13
N ASN A 11 14.18 -0.67 4.33
CA ASN A 11 13.55 -1.97 4.62
C ASN A 11 12.08 -1.84 5.05
N LEU A 12 11.46 -0.70 4.84
CA LEU A 12 10.10 -0.46 5.32
C LEU A 12 9.09 -1.41 4.67
N ALA A 13 9.19 -1.64 3.37
CA ALA A 13 8.27 -2.54 2.67
C ALA A 13 8.32 -3.97 3.23
N SER A 14 9.51 -4.54 3.34
CA SER A 14 9.70 -5.86 3.94
C SER A 14 9.19 -5.94 5.37
N ALA A 15 9.43 -4.91 6.18
CA ALA A 15 8.96 -4.85 7.56
C ALA A 15 7.43 -4.80 7.64
N LEU A 16 6.78 -3.99 6.80
CA LEU A 16 5.31 -3.91 6.75
C LEU A 16 4.68 -5.24 6.31
N VAL A 17 5.23 -5.88 5.30
CA VAL A 17 4.75 -7.18 4.82
C VAL A 17 4.95 -8.27 5.89
N LYS A 18 6.10 -8.27 6.54
CA LYS A 18 6.39 -9.20 7.64
C LYS A 18 5.42 -9.00 8.82
N SER A 19 5.18 -7.75 9.23
CA SER A 19 4.24 -7.44 10.30
C SER A 19 2.81 -7.84 9.94
N THR A 20 2.40 -7.63 8.69
CA THR A 20 1.10 -8.08 8.18
C THR A 20 0.98 -9.61 8.25
N ALA A 21 2.02 -10.33 7.85
CA ALA A 21 2.04 -11.80 7.91
C ALA A 21 1.98 -12.34 9.34
N MET A 22 2.54 -11.63 10.32
CA MET A 22 2.41 -11.98 11.73
C MET A 22 0.96 -11.94 12.22
N ILE A 23 0.14 -11.06 11.64
CA ILE A 23 -1.27 -10.85 12.03
C ILE A 23 -2.21 -11.75 11.23
N LEU A 24 -2.01 -11.82 9.92
CA LEU A 24 -2.93 -12.49 8.97
C LEU A 24 -2.43 -13.86 8.49
N GLY A 25 -1.19 -14.21 8.73
CA GLY A 25 -0.52 -15.32 8.07
C GLY A 25 0.12 -14.92 6.75
N SER A 26 0.96 -15.80 6.20
CA SER A 26 1.66 -15.57 4.94
C SER A 26 0.70 -15.56 3.75
N ASN A 27 0.91 -14.64 2.83
CA ASN A 27 0.15 -14.50 1.59
C ASN A 27 1.11 -14.24 0.42
N PRO A 28 1.20 -15.15 -0.57
CA PRO A 28 2.12 -14.98 -1.71
C PRO A 28 1.72 -13.83 -2.64
N ASP A 29 0.48 -13.34 -2.56
CA ASP A 29 0.02 -12.20 -3.34
C ASP A 29 0.28 -10.84 -2.66
N VAL A 30 0.96 -10.83 -1.53
CA VAL A 30 1.45 -9.63 -0.85
C VAL A 30 2.97 -9.63 -0.92
N VAL A 31 3.53 -8.73 -1.71
CA VAL A 31 4.95 -8.72 -2.08
C VAL A 31 5.59 -7.41 -1.63
N ALA A 32 6.81 -7.48 -1.13
CA ALA A 32 7.59 -6.31 -0.73
C ALA A 32 8.70 -5.99 -1.73
N ILE A 33 8.89 -4.71 -2.00
CA ILE A 33 10.04 -4.18 -2.74
C ILE A 33 10.73 -3.14 -1.87
N ASP A 34 11.92 -3.46 -1.41
CA ASP A 34 12.78 -2.53 -0.69
C ASP A 34 13.61 -1.71 -1.68
N PHE A 35 13.82 -0.45 -1.38
CA PHE A 35 14.66 0.43 -2.17
C PHE A 35 15.81 0.97 -1.33
N ASP A 36 17.04 0.60 -1.71
CA ASP A 36 18.26 1.11 -1.10
C ASP A 36 18.55 2.51 -1.66
N PRO A 37 18.89 3.51 -0.82
CA PRO A 37 19.23 4.85 -1.27
C PRO A 37 20.43 4.89 -2.25
N GLU A 38 21.30 3.90 -2.20
CA GLU A 38 22.38 3.73 -3.18
C GLU A 38 21.98 2.82 -4.35
N GLY A 39 20.70 2.42 -4.38
CA GLY A 39 20.17 1.50 -5.37
C GLY A 39 19.97 2.13 -6.74
N ASP A 40 20.04 1.28 -7.76
CA ASP A 40 19.79 1.63 -9.14
C ASP A 40 18.27 1.69 -9.41
N VAL A 41 17.80 2.82 -9.96
CA VAL A 41 16.40 3.02 -10.34
C VAL A 41 15.95 2.02 -11.41
N HIS A 42 16.84 1.60 -12.31
CA HIS A 42 16.53 0.56 -13.31
C HIS A 42 16.34 -0.81 -12.65
N ALA A 43 17.14 -1.13 -11.63
CA ALA A 43 16.94 -2.35 -10.85
C ALA A 43 15.63 -2.33 -10.09
N LEU A 44 15.24 -1.17 -9.55
CA LEU A 44 13.95 -0.99 -8.90
C LEU A 44 12.78 -1.27 -9.86
N TYR A 45 12.84 -0.75 -11.09
CA TYR A 45 11.80 -1.00 -12.08
C TYR A 45 11.74 -2.48 -12.49
N ARG A 46 12.87 -3.16 -12.62
CA ARG A 46 12.90 -4.62 -12.85
C ARG A 46 12.24 -5.38 -11.69
N SER A 47 12.46 -4.95 -10.46
CA SER A 47 11.78 -5.53 -9.29
C SER A 47 10.26 -5.33 -9.35
N VAL A 48 9.80 -4.18 -9.83
CA VAL A 48 8.37 -3.93 -10.07
C VAL A 48 7.82 -4.89 -11.12
N GLN A 49 8.52 -5.08 -12.23
CA GLN A 49 8.12 -6.01 -13.29
C GLN A 49 8.06 -7.46 -12.77
N ASP A 50 9.03 -7.88 -11.98
CA ASP A 50 9.07 -9.22 -11.39
C ASP A 50 7.92 -9.43 -10.38
N ALA A 51 7.69 -8.44 -9.53
CA ALA A 51 6.64 -8.50 -8.50
C ALA A 51 5.22 -8.55 -9.07
N THR A 52 5.03 -8.06 -10.28
CA THR A 52 3.72 -7.95 -10.94
C THR A 52 3.47 -9.04 -11.99
N LYS A 53 4.45 -9.92 -12.18
CA LYS A 53 4.36 -10.97 -13.18
C LYS A 53 3.15 -11.87 -12.95
N ASP A 54 2.40 -12.12 -14.02
CA ASP A 54 1.20 -12.97 -14.04
C ASP A 54 0.04 -12.46 -13.16
N ALA A 55 0.09 -11.22 -12.69
CA ALA A 55 -1.00 -10.63 -11.93
C ALA A 55 -2.03 -9.96 -12.87
N ALA A 56 -3.30 -10.25 -12.65
CA ALA A 56 -4.39 -9.64 -13.41
C ALA A 56 -4.68 -8.20 -12.96
N GLY A 57 -4.73 -7.98 -11.65
CA GLY A 57 -4.87 -6.66 -11.05
C GLY A 57 -3.77 -6.40 -10.02
N VAL A 58 -3.29 -5.17 -9.92
CA VAL A 58 -2.20 -4.80 -9.02
C VAL A 58 -2.51 -3.50 -8.31
N ILE A 59 -2.33 -3.48 -7.00
CA ILE A 59 -2.30 -2.26 -6.21
C ILE A 59 -0.91 -2.11 -5.58
N PHE A 60 -0.29 -0.95 -5.83
CA PHE A 60 0.95 -0.57 -5.16
C PHE A 60 0.62 0.30 -3.94
N LEU A 61 1.24 -0.03 -2.82
CA LEU A 61 1.20 0.76 -1.60
C LEU A 61 2.62 1.27 -1.34
N VAL A 62 2.81 2.58 -1.48
CA VAL A 62 4.14 3.20 -1.41
C VAL A 62 4.22 4.20 -0.27
N ASP A 63 5.43 4.48 0.19
CA ASP A 63 5.67 5.34 1.36
C ASP A 63 5.52 6.83 1.06
N LEU A 64 6.10 7.32 -0.04
CA LEU A 64 6.17 8.76 -0.34
C LEU A 64 5.70 9.08 -1.75
N LEU A 65 4.82 10.06 -1.87
CA LEU A 65 4.45 10.68 -3.13
C LEU A 65 5.70 11.26 -3.82
N GLY A 66 5.96 10.87 -5.06
CA GLY A 66 7.09 11.38 -5.84
C GLY A 66 8.46 10.76 -5.53
N GLY A 67 8.55 9.83 -4.57
CA GLY A 67 9.77 9.07 -4.33
C GLY A 67 10.06 8.05 -5.43
N SER A 68 11.26 7.46 -5.43
CA SER A 68 11.66 6.48 -6.44
C SER A 68 10.73 5.24 -6.50
N PRO A 69 10.28 4.66 -5.37
CA PRO A 69 9.29 3.58 -5.40
C PRO A 69 7.97 4.01 -6.05
N TYR A 70 7.48 5.20 -5.74
CA TYR A 70 6.29 5.77 -6.36
C TYR A 70 6.47 5.92 -7.88
N ASN A 71 7.56 6.52 -8.30
CA ASN A 71 7.83 6.78 -9.73
C ASN A 71 7.92 5.48 -10.54
N ALA A 72 8.57 4.45 -9.99
CA ALA A 72 8.65 3.15 -10.61
C ALA A 72 7.26 2.48 -10.74
N ALA A 73 6.45 2.56 -9.69
CA ALA A 73 5.09 2.03 -9.71
C ALA A 73 4.20 2.76 -10.73
N VAL A 74 4.23 4.09 -10.76
CA VAL A 74 3.46 4.91 -11.72
C VAL A 74 3.87 4.60 -13.15
N ARG A 75 5.17 4.46 -13.41
CA ARG A 75 5.67 4.09 -14.74
C ARG A 75 5.10 2.75 -15.19
N TRP A 76 5.04 1.77 -14.30
CA TRP A 76 4.43 0.47 -14.62
C TRP A 76 2.92 0.60 -14.84
N CYS A 77 2.21 1.28 -13.94
CA CYS A 77 0.76 1.46 -14.01
C CYS A 77 0.32 2.19 -15.28
N SER A 78 1.13 3.10 -15.81
CA SER A 78 0.82 3.83 -17.04
C SER A 78 0.63 2.93 -18.27
N ARG A 79 1.08 1.70 -18.19
CA ARG A 79 0.97 0.67 -19.24
C ARG A 79 0.05 -0.50 -18.86
N HIS A 80 -0.55 -0.46 -17.68
CA HIS A 80 -1.38 -1.55 -17.14
C HIS A 80 -2.62 -0.95 -16.47
N LEU A 81 -3.75 -0.99 -17.17
CA LEU A 81 -4.97 -0.28 -16.77
C LEU A 81 -5.59 -0.80 -15.46
N ASP A 82 -5.44 -2.10 -15.18
CA ASP A 82 -5.96 -2.70 -13.95
C ASP A 82 -4.94 -2.58 -12.81
N SER A 83 -4.52 -1.36 -12.55
CA SER A 83 -3.55 -1.06 -11.51
C SER A 83 -3.68 0.36 -10.99
N ASP A 84 -3.20 0.60 -9.79
CA ASP A 84 -3.11 1.94 -9.20
C ASP A 84 -2.03 1.99 -8.12
N VAL A 85 -1.69 3.19 -7.70
CA VAL A 85 -0.69 3.47 -6.67
C VAL A 85 -1.33 4.31 -5.56
N VAL A 86 -1.25 3.83 -4.33
CA VAL A 86 -1.68 4.57 -3.14
C VAL A 86 -0.44 4.92 -2.32
N THR A 87 -0.33 6.18 -1.93
CA THR A 87 0.80 6.70 -1.13
C THR A 87 0.48 6.74 0.35
N GLY A 88 1.50 6.97 1.18
CA GLY A 88 1.32 7.07 2.62
C GLY A 88 1.07 5.73 3.30
N VAL A 89 1.67 4.66 2.80
CA VAL A 89 1.46 3.31 3.32
C VAL A 89 1.71 3.23 4.83
N ASN A 90 0.80 2.59 5.51
CA ASN A 90 0.91 2.24 6.92
C ASN A 90 0.39 0.82 7.15
N LEU A 91 0.64 0.26 8.32
CA LEU A 91 0.32 -1.13 8.60
C LEU A 91 -1.19 -1.45 8.49
N PRO A 92 -2.12 -0.65 9.05
CA PRO A 92 -3.55 -0.89 8.88
C PRO A 92 -3.99 -0.90 7.41
N MET A 93 -3.42 -0.05 6.57
CA MET A 93 -3.65 -0.05 5.13
C MET A 93 -3.27 -1.39 4.49
N VAL A 94 -2.07 -1.89 4.80
CA VAL A 94 -1.59 -3.17 4.25
C VAL A 94 -2.48 -4.33 4.72
N ILE A 95 -2.87 -4.34 5.99
CA ILE A 95 -3.75 -5.37 6.56
C ILE A 95 -5.09 -5.40 5.84
N ASP A 96 -5.77 -4.27 5.73
CA ASP A 96 -7.11 -4.20 5.14
C ASP A 96 -7.09 -4.52 3.65
N VAL A 97 -6.15 -3.96 2.91
CA VAL A 97 -6.02 -4.24 1.48
C VAL A 97 -5.65 -5.69 1.21
N SER A 98 -4.75 -6.26 1.99
CA SER A 98 -4.34 -7.67 1.84
C SER A 98 -5.50 -8.63 2.06
N THR A 99 -6.36 -8.33 3.03
CA THR A 99 -7.56 -9.12 3.31
C THR A 99 -8.56 -9.03 2.16
N LEU A 100 -8.86 -7.81 1.70
CA LEU A 100 -9.81 -7.57 0.61
C LEU A 100 -9.32 -8.18 -0.71
N ALA A 101 -8.04 -8.05 -1.01
CA ALA A 101 -7.43 -8.45 -2.28
C ALA A 101 -7.53 -9.95 -2.56
N GLN A 102 -7.73 -10.79 -1.54
CA GLN A 102 -7.88 -12.23 -1.72
C GLN A 102 -9.15 -12.61 -2.49
N GLN A 103 -10.19 -11.78 -2.43
CA GLN A 103 -11.49 -12.04 -3.05
C GLN A 103 -11.88 -10.97 -4.07
N GLU A 104 -11.26 -9.81 -4.02
CA GLU A 104 -11.57 -8.68 -4.89
C GLU A 104 -10.80 -8.79 -6.21
N THR A 105 -11.44 -8.40 -7.29
CA THR A 105 -10.84 -8.31 -8.62
C THR A 105 -10.85 -6.89 -9.18
N HIS A 106 -11.61 -5.99 -8.55
CA HIS A 106 -11.79 -4.62 -9.00
C HIS A 106 -10.85 -3.68 -8.26
N VAL A 107 -9.77 -3.27 -8.90
CA VAL A 107 -8.72 -2.44 -8.29
C VAL A 107 -9.24 -1.15 -7.66
N PRO A 108 -10.19 -0.38 -8.26
CA PRO A 108 -10.73 0.81 -7.60
C PRO A 108 -11.34 0.58 -6.22
N ARG A 109 -11.88 -0.59 -5.95
CA ARG A 109 -12.39 -0.94 -4.60
C ARG A 109 -11.24 -1.13 -3.61
N ALA A 110 -10.16 -1.75 -4.04
CA ALA A 110 -8.96 -1.89 -3.23
C ALA A 110 -8.33 -0.52 -2.92
N VAL A 111 -8.33 0.39 -3.89
CA VAL A 111 -7.87 1.77 -3.71
C VAL A 111 -8.71 2.51 -2.66
N SER A 112 -10.03 2.43 -2.76
CA SER A 112 -10.93 3.04 -1.77
C SER A 112 -10.71 2.49 -0.37
N ALA A 113 -10.56 1.18 -0.24
CA ALA A 113 -10.26 0.52 1.04
C ALA A 113 -8.91 0.96 1.61
N ALA A 114 -7.88 1.05 0.77
CA ALA A 114 -6.55 1.50 1.18
C ALA A 114 -6.57 2.93 1.75
N LYS A 115 -7.21 3.85 1.03
CA LYS A 115 -7.33 5.24 1.45
C LYS A 115 -8.12 5.36 2.76
N ALA A 116 -9.25 4.67 2.86
CA ALA A 116 -10.08 4.69 4.06
C ALA A 116 -9.35 4.11 5.28
N ALA A 117 -8.72 2.94 5.14
CA ALA A 117 -7.99 2.30 6.22
C ALA A 117 -6.77 3.12 6.66
N GLY A 118 -6.00 3.63 5.70
CA GLY A 118 -4.81 4.42 5.99
C GLY A 118 -5.12 5.71 6.74
N VAL A 119 -6.14 6.44 6.32
CA VAL A 119 -6.54 7.72 6.95
C VAL A 119 -7.20 7.48 8.30
N SER A 120 -8.15 6.55 8.40
CA SER A 120 -8.90 6.29 9.64
C SER A 120 -8.05 5.69 10.75
N SER A 121 -6.91 5.10 10.43
CA SER A 121 -5.98 4.50 11.41
C SER A 121 -5.15 5.54 12.16
N VAL A 122 -5.08 6.75 11.66
CA VAL A 122 -4.38 7.85 12.32
C VAL A 122 -5.30 8.41 13.42
N ALA A 123 -4.88 8.25 14.66
CA ALA A 123 -5.70 8.62 15.81
C ALA A 123 -4.83 9.17 16.94
N SER A 124 -5.39 10.07 17.72
CA SER A 124 -4.84 10.49 19.00
C SER A 124 -5.62 9.84 20.12
N TRP A 125 -4.93 9.34 21.14
CA TRP A 125 -5.60 8.79 22.33
C TRP A 125 -6.56 9.82 22.97
N ARG A 126 -6.15 11.09 23.00
CA ARG A 126 -6.96 12.14 23.64
C ARG A 126 -8.05 12.70 22.75
N THR A 127 -7.82 12.82 21.42
CA THR A 127 -8.72 13.51 20.49
C THR A 127 -9.45 12.59 19.53
N GLY A 128 -9.09 11.30 19.48
CA GLY A 128 -9.74 10.28 18.66
C GLY A 128 -9.24 10.20 17.22
N PRO A 129 -9.99 9.53 16.34
CA PRO A 129 -9.61 9.30 14.95
C PRO A 129 -9.53 10.58 14.11
N ALA A 130 -8.57 10.63 13.15
CA ALA A 130 -8.38 11.76 12.24
C ALA A 130 -9.60 12.02 11.34
N SER A 131 -10.40 10.99 11.02
CA SER A 131 -11.59 11.05 10.15
C SER A 131 -12.83 11.60 10.82
N ARG A 132 -12.83 11.82 12.15
CA ARG A 132 -13.95 12.44 12.86
C ARG A 132 -13.79 13.96 12.81
N HIS A 133 -14.65 14.65 12.08
CA HIS A 133 -14.91 16.05 12.35
C HIS A 133 -15.46 16.14 13.77
N HIS A 134 -14.68 16.65 14.71
CA HIS A 134 -15.22 17.09 15.98
C HIS A 134 -16.12 18.29 15.71
N THR A 135 -17.41 18.04 15.56
CA THR A 135 -18.39 19.02 16.01
C THR A 135 -18.26 19.02 17.53
N VAL A 136 -17.53 20.00 18.05
CA VAL A 136 -17.62 20.32 19.46
C VAL A 136 -19.06 20.79 19.67
N THR A 137 -19.93 19.87 20.03
CA THR A 137 -21.15 20.25 20.71
C THR A 137 -20.70 20.66 22.11
N ASP A 138 -20.65 21.96 22.33
CA ASP A 138 -20.44 22.56 23.65
C ASP A 138 -21.73 22.26 24.47
N ASP A 139 -21.83 21.01 24.95
CA ASP A 139 -22.82 20.66 25.96
C ASP A 139 -22.28 21.09 27.32
N ARG A 140 -22.56 22.35 27.64
CA ARG A 140 -22.52 22.82 29.01
C ARG A 140 -23.82 22.51 29.71
#